data_f45c43d913b0b5f9df6fe09aea17bc84
#
_entry.id   f45c43d913b0b5f9df6fe09aea17bc84
#
_cell.length_a   1.000
_cell.length_b   1.000
_cell.length_c   1.000
_cell.angle_alpha   90.00
_cell.angle_beta   90.00
_cell.angle_gamma   90.00
#
_symmetry.space_group_name_H-M   'P 1'
#
loop_
_entity.id
_entity.type
_entity.pdbx_description
1 polymer ?
#
loop_
_entity_poly.entity_id
_entity_poly.type
_entity_poly.pdbx_seq_one_letter_code
_entity_poly.pdbx_strand_id
1 'polypeptide(L)'
;MHKGVDWVSPDTPITEIAKLMRGHDIGCIPIGEDDHLIGMVTDRDIVCKGLARKDFNAAGMTARDVMTEGIHCCREDDDLAKAVHHMETLKIRRLPVINKSKRMVGMISLGDVGQSATADLLTQCVKGVSAHH
;
A
#
# COMPACT_ATOMS: atom_id res chain seq x y z
N MET A 1 -15.39 -0.14 0.33
CA MET A 1 -14.07 -0.51 0.89
C MET A 1 -13.89 -2.01 0.73
N HIS A 2 -12.74 -2.40 0.28
CA HIS A 2 -12.44 -3.80 0.02
C HIS A 2 -11.63 -4.37 1.18
N LYS A 3 -12.06 -5.50 1.73
CA LYS A 3 -11.27 -6.25 2.70
C LYS A 3 -10.20 -7.00 1.91
N GLY A 4 -9.02 -6.44 1.84
CA GLY A 4 -7.92 -7.02 1.09
C GLY A 4 -7.11 -7.99 1.91
N VAL A 5 -5.85 -8.06 1.57
CA VAL A 5 -4.88 -8.89 2.28
C VAL A 5 -4.57 -8.26 3.64
N ASP A 6 -4.55 -9.08 4.68
CA ASP A 6 -4.08 -8.65 5.98
C ASP A 6 -2.59 -8.27 5.88
N TRP A 7 -2.11 -7.54 6.87
CA TRP A 7 -0.69 -7.24 6.92
C TRP A 7 0.15 -8.50 7.07
N VAL A 8 1.40 -8.42 6.63
CA VAL A 8 2.39 -9.46 6.87
C VAL A 8 3.50 -8.92 7.77
N SER A 9 4.26 -9.84 8.37
CA SER A 9 5.38 -9.47 9.24
C SER A 9 6.48 -8.75 8.45
N PRO A 10 7.23 -7.81 9.09
CA PRO A 10 8.39 -7.20 8.45
C PRO A 10 9.51 -8.19 8.12
N ASP A 11 9.48 -9.37 8.70
CA ASP A 11 10.44 -10.43 8.41
C ASP A 11 10.00 -11.35 7.27
N THR A 12 8.87 -11.07 6.64
CA THR A 12 8.37 -11.83 5.49
C THR A 12 9.31 -11.64 4.29
N PRO A 13 9.78 -12.74 3.67
CA PRO A 13 10.63 -12.64 2.48
C PRO A 13 9.95 -11.88 1.35
N ILE A 14 10.71 -11.10 0.60
CA ILE A 14 10.15 -10.32 -0.51
C ILE A 14 9.54 -11.21 -1.59
N THR A 15 10.05 -12.44 -1.74
CA THR A 15 9.48 -13.42 -2.68
C THR A 15 8.05 -13.80 -2.28
N GLU A 16 7.77 -13.94 -0.99
CA GLU A 16 6.42 -14.22 -0.50
C GLU A 16 5.49 -13.03 -0.73
N ILE A 17 6.01 -11.81 -0.53
CA ILE A 17 5.25 -10.59 -0.79
C ILE A 17 4.90 -10.49 -2.28
N ALA A 18 5.86 -10.78 -3.16
CA ALA A 18 5.63 -10.79 -4.60
C ALA A 18 4.56 -11.81 -5.00
N LYS A 19 4.55 -12.99 -4.37
CA LYS A 19 3.54 -14.02 -4.62
C LYS A 19 2.14 -13.54 -4.17
N LEU A 20 2.06 -12.85 -3.04
CA LEU A 20 0.79 -12.27 -2.58
C LEU A 20 0.27 -11.21 -3.55
N MET A 21 1.16 -10.35 -4.05
CA MET A 21 0.80 -9.34 -5.04
C MET A 21 0.26 -9.99 -6.30
N ARG A 22 0.92 -11.02 -6.78
CA ARG A 22 0.49 -11.74 -7.97
C ARG A 22 -0.84 -12.46 -7.75
N GLY A 23 -0.97 -13.15 -6.62
CA GLY A 23 -2.16 -13.96 -6.32
C GLY A 23 -3.42 -13.12 -6.12
N HIS A 24 -3.27 -11.92 -5.55
CA HIS A 24 -4.40 -11.02 -5.28
C HIS A 24 -4.50 -9.87 -6.28
N ASP A 25 -3.59 -9.83 -7.27
CA ASP A 25 -3.54 -8.76 -8.28
C ASP A 25 -3.49 -7.37 -7.65
N ILE A 26 -2.59 -7.19 -6.70
CA ILE A 26 -2.41 -5.93 -5.97
C ILE A 26 -0.94 -5.51 -5.99
N GLY A 27 -0.70 -4.21 -5.88
CA GLY A 27 0.64 -3.64 -5.90
C GLY A 27 1.11 -3.07 -4.56
N CYS A 28 0.39 -3.36 -3.48
CA CYS A 28 0.71 -2.83 -2.16
C CYS A 28 0.34 -3.84 -1.08
N ILE A 29 1.27 -4.15 -0.20
CA ILE A 29 1.05 -5.05 0.93
C ILE A 29 1.35 -4.29 2.22
N PRO A 30 0.39 -4.23 3.16
CA PRO A 30 0.65 -3.61 4.46
C PRO A 30 1.57 -4.48 5.31
N ILE A 31 2.44 -3.83 6.07
CA ILE A 31 3.38 -4.49 6.97
C ILE A 31 2.99 -4.15 8.41
N GLY A 32 2.82 -5.16 9.22
CA GLY A 32 2.41 -5.00 10.61
C GLY A 32 3.28 -5.78 11.58
N GLU A 33 3.40 -5.27 12.78
CA GLU A 33 4.15 -5.87 13.87
C GLU A 33 3.46 -5.53 15.18
N ASP A 34 3.39 -6.49 16.09
CA ASP A 34 2.75 -6.31 17.40
C ASP A 34 1.31 -5.77 17.26
N ASP A 35 0.59 -6.30 16.29
CA ASP A 35 -0.81 -5.97 16.03
C ASP A 35 -1.02 -4.51 15.58
N HIS A 36 0.03 -3.87 15.07
CA HIS A 36 -0.02 -2.51 14.53
C HIS A 36 0.58 -2.44 13.13
N LEU A 37 0.00 -1.59 12.30
CA LEU A 37 0.52 -1.29 10.98
C LEU A 37 1.78 -0.42 11.14
N ILE A 38 2.90 -0.85 10.55
CA ILE A 38 4.18 -0.13 10.67
C ILE A 38 4.70 0.41 9.34
N GLY A 39 4.20 -0.08 8.23
CA GLY A 39 4.64 0.39 6.93
C GLY A 39 3.93 -0.31 5.79
N MET A 40 4.45 -0.12 4.59
CA MET A 40 3.93 -0.71 3.36
C MET A 40 5.06 -1.14 2.43
N VAL A 41 4.81 -2.18 1.66
CA VAL A 41 5.66 -2.57 0.53
C VAL A 41 4.83 -2.45 -0.73
N THR A 42 5.32 -1.68 -1.70
CA THR A 42 4.72 -1.59 -3.02
C THR A 42 5.54 -2.40 -4.03
N ASP A 43 4.95 -2.68 -5.19
CA ASP A 43 5.66 -3.29 -6.31
C ASP A 43 6.87 -2.43 -6.71
N ARG A 44 6.74 -1.11 -6.67
CA ARG A 44 7.85 -0.19 -6.92
C ARG A 44 8.97 -0.36 -5.89
N ASP A 45 8.64 -0.55 -4.61
CA ASP A 45 9.64 -0.79 -3.57
C ASP A 45 10.46 -2.04 -3.86
N ILE A 46 9.80 -3.12 -4.29
CA ILE A 46 10.50 -4.37 -4.63
C ILE A 46 11.47 -4.15 -5.77
N VAL A 47 11.06 -3.42 -6.80
CA VAL A 47 11.91 -3.14 -7.96
C VAL A 47 13.04 -2.18 -7.60
N CYS A 48 12.72 -1.03 -7.01
CA CYS A 48 13.67 0.06 -6.81
C CYS A 48 14.56 -0.10 -5.58
N LYS A 49 14.04 -0.68 -4.52
CA LYS A 49 14.78 -0.89 -3.27
C LYS A 49 15.28 -2.33 -3.11
N GLY A 50 14.76 -3.25 -3.89
CA GLY A 50 15.16 -4.66 -3.88
C GLY A 50 16.01 -5.00 -5.10
N LEU A 51 15.37 -5.28 -6.23
CA LEU A 51 16.04 -5.75 -7.45
C LEU A 51 17.14 -4.82 -7.94
N ALA A 52 16.97 -3.50 -7.79
CA ALA A 52 17.93 -2.52 -8.29
C ALA A 52 19.16 -2.35 -7.40
N ARG A 53 19.19 -2.95 -6.21
CA ARG A 53 20.35 -2.86 -5.32
C ARG A 53 21.48 -3.75 -5.81
N LYS A 54 22.71 -3.28 -5.61
CA LYS A 54 23.92 -4.04 -6.00
C LYS A 54 24.05 -5.33 -5.19
N ASP A 55 23.58 -5.32 -3.96
CA ASP A 55 23.65 -6.46 -3.03
C ASP A 55 22.34 -7.27 -3.02
N PHE A 56 21.55 -7.19 -4.09
CA PHE A 56 20.29 -7.89 -4.17
C PHE A 56 20.44 -9.38 -3.89
N ASN A 57 19.62 -9.88 -2.98
CA ASN A 57 19.56 -11.29 -2.61
C ASN A 57 18.12 -11.67 -2.31
N ALA A 58 17.45 -12.26 -3.30
CA ALA A 58 16.04 -12.63 -3.17
C ALA A 58 15.77 -13.56 -1.98
N ALA A 59 16.73 -14.46 -1.66
CA ALA A 59 16.55 -15.42 -0.58
C ALA A 59 16.72 -14.82 0.81
N GLY A 60 17.48 -13.72 0.92
CA GLY A 60 17.80 -13.09 2.21
C GLY A 60 17.09 -11.79 2.49
N MET A 61 16.43 -11.20 1.51
CA MET A 61 15.75 -9.91 1.70
C MET A 61 14.32 -10.10 2.18
N THR A 62 13.92 -9.23 3.12
CA THR A 62 12.59 -9.26 3.73
C THR A 62 11.88 -7.92 3.50
N ALA A 63 10.63 -7.84 3.92
CA ALA A 63 9.85 -6.61 3.87
C ALA A 63 10.61 -5.45 4.51
N ARG A 64 11.28 -5.69 5.62
CA ARG A 64 12.04 -4.67 6.35
C ARG A 64 13.07 -3.97 5.48
N ASP A 65 13.66 -4.68 4.52
CA ASP A 65 14.70 -4.13 3.64
C ASP A 65 14.16 -3.18 2.58
N VAL A 66 12.88 -3.31 2.23
CA VAL A 66 12.29 -2.57 1.11
C VAL A 66 11.07 -1.74 1.49
N MET A 67 10.49 -1.94 2.68
CA MET A 67 9.27 -1.25 3.06
C MET A 67 9.49 0.26 3.23
N THR A 68 8.42 1.01 2.99
CA THR A 68 8.34 2.41 3.36
C THR A 68 7.80 2.46 4.78
N GLU A 69 8.61 2.99 5.70
CA GLU A 69 8.23 3.09 7.11
C GLU A 69 7.24 4.23 7.32
N GLY A 70 6.50 4.13 8.40
CA GLY A 70 5.49 5.10 8.75
C GLY A 70 4.10 4.62 8.38
N ILE A 71 3.11 5.33 8.87
CA ILE A 71 1.71 4.93 8.65
C ILE A 71 1.15 5.73 7.49
N HIS A 72 1.28 5.18 6.29
CA HIS A 72 0.66 5.73 5.09
C HIS A 72 -0.70 5.07 4.91
N CYS A 73 -1.71 5.63 5.58
CA CYS A 73 -3.04 5.06 5.61
C CYS A 73 -4.07 6.16 5.87
N CYS A 74 -5.33 5.82 5.71
CA CYS A 74 -6.42 6.68 6.15
C CYS A 74 -7.16 6.00 7.32
N ARG A 75 -7.93 6.78 8.05
CA ARG A 75 -8.78 6.28 9.13
C ARG A 75 -10.15 5.92 8.58
N GLU A 76 -10.83 4.99 9.21
CA GLU A 76 -12.15 4.56 8.79
C GLU A 76 -13.19 5.68 8.81
N ASP A 77 -12.96 6.74 9.60
CA ASP A 77 -13.83 7.91 9.69
C ASP A 77 -13.38 9.09 8.81
N ASP A 78 -12.27 8.93 8.06
CA ASP A 78 -11.83 9.94 7.10
C ASP A 78 -12.79 9.97 5.90
N ASP A 79 -12.95 11.16 5.32
CA ASP A 79 -13.73 11.28 4.11
C ASP A 79 -12.96 10.82 2.87
N LEU A 80 -13.70 10.63 1.78
CA LEU A 80 -13.13 10.14 0.53
C LEU A 80 -12.09 11.10 -0.05
N ALA A 81 -12.30 12.42 0.10
CA ALA A 81 -11.34 13.41 -0.40
C ALA A 81 -9.98 13.26 0.27
N LYS A 82 -9.95 12.95 1.57
CA LYS A 82 -8.71 12.72 2.30
C LYS A 82 -7.99 11.47 1.80
N ALA A 83 -8.73 10.39 1.54
CA ALA A 83 -8.16 9.17 0.97
C ALA A 83 -7.57 9.42 -0.41
N VAL A 84 -8.28 10.16 -1.27
CA VAL A 84 -7.80 10.56 -2.60
C VAL A 84 -6.51 11.36 -2.49
N HIS A 85 -6.46 12.31 -1.57
CA HIS A 85 -5.27 13.14 -1.34
C HIS A 85 -4.07 12.29 -0.93
N HIS A 86 -4.27 11.31 -0.06
CA HIS A 86 -3.20 10.38 0.34
C HIS A 86 -2.69 9.57 -0.85
N MET A 87 -3.57 9.00 -1.64
CA MET A 87 -3.18 8.22 -2.83
C MET A 87 -2.41 9.08 -3.83
N GLU A 88 -2.85 10.31 -4.02
CA GLU A 88 -2.20 11.28 -4.90
C GLU A 88 -0.81 11.65 -4.40
N THR A 89 -0.68 11.94 -3.11
CA THR A 89 0.59 12.32 -2.48
C THR A 89 1.59 11.18 -2.49
N LEU A 90 1.14 9.96 -2.19
CA LEU A 90 1.99 8.78 -2.09
C LEU A 90 2.20 8.09 -3.44
N LYS A 91 1.46 8.49 -4.48
CA LYS A 91 1.53 7.88 -5.82
C LYS A 91 1.19 6.39 -5.79
N ILE A 92 0.20 6.03 -5.00
CA ILE A 92 -0.26 4.64 -4.84
C ILE A 92 -1.72 4.50 -5.24
N ARG A 93 -2.11 3.29 -5.62
CA ARG A 93 -3.47 2.99 -6.07
C ARG A 93 -4.34 2.37 -4.99
N ARG A 94 -3.75 2.01 -3.88
CA ARG A 94 -4.43 1.41 -2.75
C ARG A 94 -3.92 2.03 -1.47
N LEU A 95 -4.79 2.13 -0.49
CA LEU A 95 -4.45 2.74 0.79
C LEU A 95 -5.10 1.94 1.91
N PRO A 96 -4.31 1.46 2.88
CA PRO A 96 -4.86 0.78 4.06
C PRO A 96 -5.76 1.73 4.86
N VAL A 97 -6.82 1.17 5.40
CA VAL A 97 -7.75 1.89 6.29
C VAL A 97 -7.59 1.31 7.68
N ILE A 98 -7.34 2.18 8.66
CA ILE A 98 -7.16 1.77 10.05
C ILE A 98 -8.27 2.32 10.93
N ASN A 99 -8.50 1.65 12.06
CA ASN A 99 -9.40 2.13 13.09
C ASN A 99 -8.64 2.96 14.13
N LYS A 100 -9.33 3.37 15.20
CA LYS A 100 -8.75 4.18 16.27
C LYS A 100 -7.61 3.47 17.01
N SER A 101 -7.60 2.14 17.00
CA SER A 101 -6.55 1.32 17.61
C SER A 101 -5.38 1.05 16.67
N LYS A 102 -5.35 1.71 15.51
CA LYS A 102 -4.31 1.56 14.47
C LYS A 102 -4.25 0.15 13.87
N ARG A 103 -5.37 -0.56 13.89
CA ARG A 103 -5.50 -1.86 13.25
C ARG A 103 -6.11 -1.68 11.87
N MET A 104 -5.62 -2.43 10.90
CA MET A 104 -6.16 -2.39 9.55
C MET A 104 -7.56 -3.01 9.52
N VAL A 105 -8.55 -2.24 9.05
CA VAL A 105 -9.92 -2.72 8.91
C VAL A 105 -10.32 -2.94 7.46
N GLY A 106 -9.50 -2.51 6.52
CA GLY A 106 -9.77 -2.71 5.10
C GLY A 106 -8.77 -1.98 4.23
N MET A 107 -9.08 -1.90 2.94
CA MET A 107 -8.23 -1.22 1.97
C MET A 107 -9.11 -0.49 0.96
N ILE A 108 -8.75 0.74 0.63
CA ILE A 108 -9.37 1.53 -0.43
C ILE A 108 -8.51 1.45 -1.68
N SER A 109 -9.14 1.29 -2.84
CA SER A 109 -8.46 1.27 -4.13
C SER A 109 -9.02 2.38 -5.04
N LEU A 110 -8.33 2.64 -6.16
CA LEU A 110 -8.87 3.52 -7.20
C LEU A 110 -10.23 3.05 -7.71
N GLY A 111 -10.45 1.72 -7.76
CA GLY A 111 -11.74 1.18 -8.13
C GLY A 111 -12.85 1.59 -7.18
N ASP A 112 -12.58 1.53 -5.88
CA ASP A 112 -13.55 1.98 -4.85
C ASP A 112 -13.83 3.47 -4.97
N VAL A 113 -12.80 4.26 -5.20
CA VAL A 113 -12.92 5.72 -5.41
C VAL A 113 -13.77 6.00 -6.64
N GLY A 114 -13.56 5.26 -7.72
CA GLY A 114 -14.31 5.42 -8.95
C GLY A 114 -15.80 5.12 -8.81
N GLN A 115 -16.19 4.29 -7.85
CA GLN A 115 -17.59 3.99 -7.59
C GLN A 115 -18.29 5.04 -6.73
N SER A 116 -17.52 5.77 -5.92
CA SER A 116 -18.08 6.64 -4.88
C SER A 116 -17.74 8.11 -5.05
N ALA A 117 -16.72 8.44 -5.86
CA ALA A 117 -16.21 9.80 -5.99
C ALA A 117 -16.88 10.54 -7.15
N THR A 118 -16.81 11.88 -7.06
CA THR A 118 -17.12 12.73 -8.21
C THR A 118 -16.06 12.55 -9.29
N ALA A 119 -16.41 12.91 -10.53
CA ALA A 119 -15.45 12.84 -11.64
C ALA A 119 -14.19 13.67 -11.36
N ASP A 120 -14.33 14.81 -10.69
CA ASP A 120 -13.20 15.69 -10.36
C ASP A 120 -12.23 15.01 -9.38
N LEU A 121 -12.75 14.39 -8.32
CA LEU A 121 -11.92 13.67 -7.35
C LEU A 121 -11.21 12.50 -8.02
N LEU A 122 -11.89 11.74 -8.86
CA LEU A 122 -11.29 10.64 -9.59
C LEU A 122 -10.17 11.12 -10.51
N THR A 123 -10.41 12.20 -11.25
CA THR A 123 -9.41 12.77 -12.15
C THR A 123 -8.18 13.23 -11.37
N GLN A 124 -8.38 13.88 -10.25
CA GLN A 124 -7.28 14.33 -9.38
C GLN A 124 -6.43 13.15 -8.90
N CYS A 125 -7.07 12.09 -8.45
CA CYS A 125 -6.38 10.90 -7.97
C CYS A 125 -5.55 10.23 -9.08
N VAL A 126 -6.12 10.04 -10.26
CA VAL A 126 -5.44 9.43 -11.41
C VAL A 126 -4.24 10.27 -11.82
N LYS A 127 -4.39 11.60 -11.90
CA LYS A 127 -3.28 12.49 -12.24
C LYS A 127 -2.14 12.38 -11.22
N GLY A 128 -2.47 12.36 -9.93
CA GLY A 128 -1.48 12.25 -8.88
C GLY A 128 -0.69 10.96 -8.95
N VAL A 129 -1.36 9.84 -9.14
CA VAL A 129 -0.71 8.53 -9.25
C VAL A 129 0.10 8.43 -10.54
N SER A 130 -0.46 8.87 -11.68
CA SER A 130 0.18 8.75 -12.99
C SER A 130 1.39 9.64 -13.15
N ALA A 131 1.51 10.72 -12.40
CA ALA A 131 2.65 11.64 -12.49
C ALA A 131 4.01 10.97 -12.19
N HIS A 132 4.02 9.79 -11.59
CA HIS A 132 5.23 9.04 -11.24
C HIS A 132 5.45 7.80 -12.09
N HIS A 133 4.53 7.52 -12.95
CA HIS A 133 4.58 6.36 -13.83
C HIS A 133 4.57 6.80 -15.27
#